data_841a7ffe24a31d2b6aecabd020388bea
#
_entry.id   841a7ffe24a31d2b6aecabd020388bea
#
_cell.length_a   1.000
_cell.length_b   1.000
_cell.length_c   1.000
_cell.angle_alpha   90.00
_cell.angle_beta   90.00
_cell.angle_gamma   90.00
#
_symmetry.space_group_name_H-M   'P 1'
#
loop_
_entity.id
_entity.type
_entity.pdbx_description
1 polymer ?
#
loop_
_entity_poly.entity_id
_entity_poly.type
_entity_poly.pdbx_seq_one_letter_code
_entity_poly.pdbx_strand_id
1 'polypeptide(L)' 'MNFGDSFKQCRKEMNFSQKYVAEKLGIHQSNISDWENNISRPEYEKLIQLSELYNVTLYQLLGINEPTFRY' A
#
# COMPACT_ATOMS: atom_id res chain seq x y z
N MET A 1 -8.70 -4.33 11.14
CA MET A 1 -7.30 -4.65 10.81
C MET A 1 -6.56 -3.36 10.46
N ASN A 2 -5.34 -3.23 10.92
CA ASN A 2 -4.52 -2.05 10.66
C ASN A 2 -3.65 -2.29 9.42
N PHE A 3 -4.14 -1.89 8.26
CA PHE A 3 -3.38 -2.02 7.01
C PHE A 3 -2.39 -0.87 6.81
N GLY A 4 -2.61 0.26 7.47
CA GLY A 4 -1.80 1.46 7.26
C GLY A 4 -0.33 1.28 7.59
N ASP A 5 -0.03 0.56 8.68
CA ASP A 5 1.36 0.28 9.06
C ASP A 5 2.07 -0.53 7.98
N SER A 6 1.37 -1.49 7.38
CA SER A 6 1.94 -2.31 6.31
C SER A 6 2.18 -1.48 5.05
N PHE A 7 1.25 -0.60 4.67
CA PHE A 7 1.43 0.32 3.54
C PHE A 7 2.68 1.17 3.75
N LYS A 8 2.82 1.73 4.95
CA LYS A 8 3.96 2.58 5.30
C LYS A 8 5.27 1.80 5.26
N GLN A 9 5.28 0.59 5.80
CA GLN A 9 6.46 -0.28 5.82
C GLN A 9 6.90 -0.62 4.39
N CYS A 10 5.98 -1.03 3.53
CA CYS A 10 6.30 -1.35 2.14
C CYS A 10 6.87 -0.14 1.40
N ARG A 11 6.30 1.04 1.62
CA ARG A 11 6.80 2.28 1.01
C ARG A 11 8.23 2.57 1.48
N LYS A 12 8.47 2.48 2.78
CA LYS A 12 9.79 2.79 3.37
C LYS A 12 10.86 1.81 2.90
N GLU A 13 10.51 0.55 2.73
CA GLU A 13 11.46 -0.46 2.22
C GLU A 13 11.92 -0.13 0.80
N MET A 14 11.10 0.56 0.02
CA MET A 14 11.47 1.05 -1.32
C MET A 14 12.19 2.39 -1.28
N ASN A 15 12.33 3.01 -0.10
CA ASN A 15 12.90 4.35 0.07
C ASN A 15 12.09 5.44 -0.66
N PHE A 16 10.79 5.25 -0.79
CA PHE A 16 9.91 6.24 -1.42
C PHE A 16 9.31 7.18 -0.38
N SER A 17 9.23 8.47 -0.74
CA SER A 17 8.45 9.42 0.05
C SER A 17 6.96 9.28 -0.27
N GLN A 18 6.10 9.76 0.63
CA GLN A 18 4.66 9.86 0.35
C GLN A 18 4.38 10.70 -0.89
N LYS A 19 5.12 11.80 -1.04
CA LYS A 19 5.00 12.69 -2.20
C LYS A 19 5.30 11.96 -3.50
N TYR A 20 6.38 11.19 -3.53
CA TYR A 20 6.76 10.42 -4.71
C TYR A 20 5.67 9.43 -5.10
N VAL A 21 5.14 8.69 -4.12
CA VAL A 21 4.08 7.72 -4.37
C VAL A 21 2.81 8.41 -4.89
N ALA A 22 2.45 9.53 -4.27
CA ALA A 22 1.28 10.31 -4.70
C ALA A 22 1.43 10.78 -6.15
N GLU A 23 2.61 11.26 -6.53
CA GLU A 23 2.90 11.68 -7.91
C GLU A 23 2.77 10.51 -8.88
N LYS A 24 3.29 9.34 -8.51
CA LYS A 24 3.22 8.14 -9.35
C LYS A 24 1.78 7.65 -9.55
N LEU A 25 0.94 7.78 -8.54
CA LEU A 25 -0.46 7.38 -8.62
C LEU A 25 -1.38 8.50 -9.15
N GLY A 26 -0.86 9.70 -9.35
CA GLY A 26 -1.65 10.83 -9.83
C GLY A 26 -2.69 11.32 -8.83
N ILE A 27 -2.37 11.28 -7.55
CA ILE A 27 -3.27 11.67 -6.45
C ILE A 27 -2.56 12.64 -5.51
N HIS A 28 -3.29 13.16 -4.53
CA HIS A 28 -2.73 14.03 -3.50
C HIS A 28 -1.98 13.23 -2.44
N GLN A 29 -0.90 13.82 -1.91
CA GLN A 29 -0.12 13.21 -0.84
C GLN A 29 -0.97 12.91 0.39
N SER A 30 -1.96 13.75 0.68
CA SER A 30 -2.87 13.53 1.81
C SER A 30 -3.60 12.18 1.74
N ASN A 31 -3.87 11.67 0.53
CA ASN A 31 -4.48 10.35 0.37
C ASN A 31 -3.54 9.26 0.87
N ILE A 32 -2.26 9.35 0.52
CA ILE A 32 -1.26 8.38 0.99
C ILE A 32 -1.17 8.41 2.51
N SER A 33 -1.09 9.61 3.09
CA SER A 33 -1.05 9.79 4.53
C SER A 33 -2.29 9.19 5.22
N ASP A 34 -3.47 9.45 4.67
CA ASP A 34 -4.72 8.94 5.23
C ASP A 34 -4.76 7.40 5.21
N TRP A 35 -4.29 6.78 4.12
CA TRP A 35 -4.22 5.32 4.04
C TRP A 35 -3.25 4.75 5.07
N GLU A 36 -2.08 5.38 5.24
CA GLU A 36 -1.06 4.93 6.19
C GLU A 36 -1.48 5.15 7.65
N ASN A 37 -2.38 6.09 7.89
CA ASN A 37 -2.90 6.40 9.23
C ASN A 37 -4.28 5.76 9.49
N ASN A 38 -4.77 4.91 8.59
CA ASN A 38 -6.05 4.22 8.72
C ASN A 38 -7.27 5.15 8.79
N ILE A 39 -7.13 6.36 8.24
CA ILE A 39 -8.24 7.33 8.15
C ILE A 39 -9.17 6.96 7.02
N SER A 40 -8.60 6.49 5.89
CA SER A 40 -9.35 6.01 4.74
C SER A 40 -8.65 4.81 4.14
N ARG A 41 -9.27 4.18 3.14
CA ARG A 41 -8.72 3.00 2.46
C ARG A 41 -8.61 3.26 0.97
N PRO A 42 -7.56 2.75 0.31
CA PRO A 42 -7.45 2.89 -1.13
C PRO A 42 -8.51 2.04 -1.83
N GLU A 43 -9.00 2.54 -2.96
CA GLU A 43 -9.83 1.75 -3.86
C GLU A 43 -9.01 0.60 -4.45
N TYR A 44 -9.69 -0.39 -5.02
CA TYR A 44 -9.03 -1.56 -5.57
C TYR A 44 -7.95 -1.21 -6.60
N GLU A 45 -8.23 -0.27 -7.49
CA GLU A 45 -7.27 0.14 -8.52
C GLU A 45 -6.02 0.74 -7.90
N LYS A 46 -6.19 1.58 -6.87
CA LYS A 46 -5.06 2.17 -6.16
C LYS A 46 -4.28 1.14 -5.36
N LEU A 47 -4.98 0.18 -4.79
CA LEU A 47 -4.35 -0.93 -4.07
C LEU A 47 -3.45 -1.75 -5.00
N ILE A 48 -3.94 -2.06 -6.20
CA ILE A 48 -3.17 -2.76 -7.22
C ILE A 48 -1.95 -1.93 -7.65
N GLN A 49 -2.15 -0.63 -7.89
CA GLN A 49 -1.05 0.26 -8.26
C GLN A 49 0.03 0.35 -7.18
N LEU A 50 -0.38 0.38 -5.91
CA LEU A 50 0.58 0.36 -4.79
C LEU A 50 1.39 -0.93 -4.77
N SER A 51 0.74 -2.07 -4.95
CA SER A 51 1.44 -3.35 -4.95
C SER A 51 2.47 -3.44 -6.08
N GLU A 52 2.11 -2.93 -7.25
CA GLU A 52 3.02 -2.88 -8.40
C GLU A 52 4.18 -1.92 -8.14
N LEU A 53 3.89 -0.73 -7.63
CA LEU A 53 4.91 0.30 -7.38
C LEU A 53 5.91 -0.16 -6.31
N TYR A 54 5.41 -0.81 -5.26
CA TYR A 54 6.26 -1.32 -4.17
C TYR A 54 6.86 -2.69 -4.47
N ASN A 55 6.50 -3.29 -5.59
CA ASN A 55 6.96 -4.61 -6.01
C ASN A 55 6.69 -5.68 -4.94
N VAL A 56 5.47 -5.70 -4.46
CA VAL A 56 5.00 -6.66 -3.45
C VAL A 56 3.68 -7.26 -3.91
N THR A 57 3.32 -8.41 -3.32
CA THR A 57 1.99 -8.98 -3.53
C THR A 57 0.95 -8.18 -2.74
N LEU A 58 -0.33 -8.34 -3.07
CA LEU A 58 -1.40 -7.72 -2.28
C LEU A 58 -1.39 -8.22 -0.84
N TYR A 59 -1.06 -9.49 -0.62
CA TYR A 59 -0.93 -10.04 0.72
C TYR A 59 0.16 -9.34 1.52
N GLN A 60 1.32 -9.14 0.90
CA GLN A 60 2.43 -8.42 1.52
C GLN A 60 2.07 -6.96 1.79
N LEU A 61 1.40 -6.31 0.83
CA LEU A 61 0.96 -4.93 0.97
C LEU A 61 -0.01 -4.77 2.14
N LEU A 62 -0.93 -5.70 2.31
CA LEU A 62 -1.92 -5.68 3.38
C LEU A 62 -1.38 -6.24 4.70
N GLY A 63 -0.21 -6.85 4.69
CA GLY A 63 0.40 -7.42 5.89
C GLY A 63 -0.31 -8.66 6.39
N ILE A 64 -0.91 -9.44 5.49
CA ILE A 64 -1.61 -10.68 5.83
C ILE A 64 -0.91 -11.86 5.16
N ASN A 65 -1.15 -13.04 5.71
CA ASN A 65 -0.54 -14.26 5.18
C ASN A 65 -1.26 -14.71 3.91
N GLU A 66 -0.46 -15.10 2.90
CA GLU A 66 -1.00 -15.69 1.69
C GLU A 66 -1.58 -17.05 2.02
N PRO A 67 -2.83 -17.33 1.59
CA PRO A 67 -3.45 -18.62 1.87
C PRO A 67 -2.73 -19.77 1.16
N THR A 68 -2.64 -20.91 1.82
CA THR A 68 -2.07 -22.12 1.25
C THR A 68 -3.22 -23.07 0.92
N PHE A 69 -3.32 -23.46 -0.34
CA PHE A 69 -4.34 -24.41 -0.80
C PHE A 69 -3.71 -25.78 -0.95
N ARG A 70 -4.43 -26.80 -0.48
CA ARG A 70 -4.04 -28.21 -0.64
C ARG A 70 -5.06 -28.89 -1.53
N TYR A 71 -4.57 -29.67 -2.43
CA TYR A 71 -5.41 -30.44 -3.35
C TYR A 71 -5.29 -31.95 -3.05
#